data_0420aca3ee6dc6077a27d6d2faf42527
#
_entry.id   0420aca3ee6dc6077a27d6d2faf42527
#
_cell.length_a   1.000
_cell.length_b   1.000
_cell.length_c   1.000
_cell.angle_alpha   90.00
_cell.angle_beta   90.00
_cell.angle_gamma   90.00
#
_symmetry.space_group_name_H-M   'P 1'
#
loop_
_entity.id
_entity.type
_entity.pdbx_description
1 polymer ?
#
loop_
_entity_poly.entity_id
_entity_poly.type
_entity_poly.pdbx_seq_one_letter_code
_entity_poly.pdbx_strand_id
1 'polypeptide(L)'
;LDKHFPAKDTTVVDFEAAALDIWNWDAQILPPMDKARQQRATLSAVFNFDSSMLVVLSENENDGIRFVNGAEGDFAISISYDKYYKDNFFAAYGYSDCAVVSLKDGSRRILAERIENTPLTSPYGKYLLWFNPEDGNWYSISTSDGTLTNLTAQTGVNFFDELDDHPMKYLPKGNASWMGKDEYILLSDRYDVWKFSPDGRKAVNLTKGEGRREKVCYSVTRFESQNDPFLYQNIFTYPLKGTIDLIAFDEEDSRNGFATINAASASSPKTQLYEKSFGIITRAIGTQTQAYTKGDFRHPMDLYTRGLAM
;
A
#
# COMPACT_ATOMS: atom_id res chain seq x y z
N LEU A 1 -12.49 20.82 3.09
CA LEU A 1 -13.52 21.68 3.71
C LEU A 1 -13.79 21.21 5.13
N ASP A 2 -13.64 22.11 6.10
CA ASP A 2 -13.91 21.78 7.50
C ASP A 2 -15.43 21.68 7.74
N LYS A 3 -15.81 20.75 8.61
CA LYS A 3 -17.19 20.60 9.04
C LYS A 3 -17.60 21.79 9.90
N HIS A 4 -18.75 22.39 9.59
CA HIS A 4 -19.31 23.44 10.43
C HIS A 4 -19.99 22.83 11.64
N PHE A 5 -19.47 23.09 12.83
CA PHE A 5 -20.13 22.74 14.08
C PHE A 5 -21.01 23.89 14.55
N PRO A 6 -22.16 23.60 15.14
CA PRO A 6 -23.00 24.66 15.76
C PRO A 6 -22.19 25.40 16.82
N ALA A 7 -22.35 26.69 16.88
CA ALA A 7 -21.69 27.51 17.90
C ALA A 7 -22.06 26.99 19.29
N LYS A 8 -21.07 26.98 20.20
CA LYS A 8 -21.30 26.61 21.60
C LYS A 8 -22.35 27.58 22.19
N ASP A 9 -23.35 27.05 22.86
CA ASP A 9 -24.28 27.87 23.65
C ASP A 9 -23.51 28.50 24.83
N THR A 10 -23.33 29.80 24.79
CA THR A 10 -22.63 30.56 25.81
C THR A 10 -23.59 31.13 26.88
N THR A 11 -24.88 30.82 26.81
CA THR A 11 -25.87 31.26 27.82
C THR A 11 -25.78 30.43 29.10
N VAL A 12 -25.22 29.23 29.01
CA VAL A 12 -24.97 28.35 30.16
C VAL A 12 -23.47 28.38 30.49
N VAL A 13 -23.13 28.64 31.73
CA VAL A 13 -21.72 28.59 32.18
C VAL A 13 -21.18 27.15 32.19
N ASP A 14 -19.91 26.96 31.88
CA ASP A 14 -19.29 25.62 31.65
C ASP A 14 -19.49 24.63 32.78
N PHE A 15 -19.51 25.10 34.04
CA PHE A 15 -19.66 24.22 35.19
C PHE A 15 -21.14 23.82 35.44
N GLU A 16 -22.09 24.48 34.82
CA GLU A 16 -23.52 24.12 34.86
C GLU A 16 -23.95 23.30 33.65
N ALA A 17 -23.11 23.27 32.60
CA ALA A 17 -23.35 22.43 31.42
C ALA A 17 -23.11 20.95 31.75
N ALA A 18 -24.16 20.14 31.60
CA ALA A 18 -24.03 18.69 31.79
C ALA A 18 -23.07 18.11 30.75
N ALA A 19 -22.02 17.45 31.21
CA ALA A 19 -21.20 16.62 30.34
C ALA A 19 -21.84 15.23 30.25
N LEU A 20 -22.59 15.00 29.18
CA LEU A 20 -23.30 13.75 28.93
C LEU A 20 -22.79 13.07 27.67
N ASP A 21 -22.20 11.89 27.81
CA ASP A 21 -21.87 11.00 26.70
C ASP A 21 -22.96 9.91 26.61
N ILE A 22 -23.73 9.93 25.51
CA ILE A 22 -24.76 8.91 25.26
C ILE A 22 -24.13 7.75 24.51
N TRP A 23 -24.04 6.61 25.16
CA TRP A 23 -23.55 5.37 24.57
C TRP A 23 -24.72 4.63 23.91
N ASN A 24 -24.83 4.78 22.60
CA ASN A 24 -25.85 4.10 21.81
C ASN A 24 -25.25 2.80 21.24
N TRP A 25 -26.02 1.70 21.31
CA TRP A 25 -25.65 0.42 20.71
C TRP A 25 -25.43 0.54 19.16
N ASP A 26 -26.04 1.51 18.52
CA ASP A 26 -25.94 1.80 17.11
C ASP A 26 -24.90 2.88 16.77
N ALA A 27 -24.13 3.32 17.76
CA ALA A 27 -23.09 4.31 17.54
C ALA A 27 -21.96 3.72 16.65
N GLN A 28 -21.58 4.46 15.63
CA GLN A 28 -20.52 4.08 14.69
C GLN A 28 -19.15 3.98 15.39
N ILE A 29 -18.93 4.83 16.35
CA ILE A 29 -17.68 4.95 17.09
C ILE A 29 -18.03 5.25 18.53
N LEU A 30 -17.20 4.76 19.44
CA LEU A 30 -17.36 5.08 20.88
C LEU A 30 -17.31 6.61 21.09
N PRO A 31 -18.22 7.18 21.91
CA PRO A 31 -18.36 8.64 22.07
C PRO A 31 -17.05 9.40 22.33
N PRO A 32 -16.10 8.92 23.16
CA PRO A 32 -14.81 9.60 23.36
C PRO A 32 -13.97 9.66 22.08
N MET A 33 -14.02 8.61 21.25
CA MET A 33 -13.27 8.54 19.99
C MET A 33 -13.96 9.40 18.91
N ASP A 34 -15.28 9.41 18.89
CA ASP A 34 -16.09 10.19 17.95
C ASP A 34 -15.89 11.70 18.18
N LYS A 35 -15.85 12.15 19.41
CA LYS A 35 -15.58 13.55 19.75
C LYS A 35 -14.23 14.04 19.23
N ALA A 36 -13.19 13.24 19.38
CA ALA A 36 -11.86 13.56 18.86
C ALA A 36 -11.80 13.54 17.32
N ARG A 37 -12.59 12.67 16.68
CA ARG A 37 -12.69 12.54 15.24
C ARG A 37 -13.51 13.67 14.61
N GLN A 38 -14.66 14.02 15.17
CA GLN A 38 -15.52 15.10 14.67
C GLN A 38 -14.78 16.43 14.61
N GLN A 39 -13.87 16.69 15.54
CA GLN A 39 -13.04 17.91 15.54
C GLN A 39 -12.06 18.00 14.37
N ARG A 40 -11.78 16.89 13.67
CA ARG A 40 -10.81 16.79 12.56
C ARG A 40 -11.46 16.38 11.24
N ALA A 41 -12.77 16.26 11.23
CA ALA A 41 -13.49 15.80 10.05
C ALA A 41 -13.43 16.82 8.92
N THR A 42 -12.87 16.41 7.79
CA THR A 42 -12.71 17.25 6.59
C THR A 42 -13.17 16.49 5.36
N LEU A 43 -13.68 17.25 4.39
CA LEU A 43 -13.96 16.72 3.05
C LEU A 43 -12.82 17.10 2.10
N SER A 44 -12.38 16.14 1.30
CA SER A 44 -11.40 16.40 0.25
C SER A 44 -12.05 17.12 -0.93
N ALA A 45 -11.41 18.16 -1.42
CA ALA A 45 -11.89 18.93 -2.56
C ALA A 45 -10.75 19.43 -3.43
N VAL A 46 -11.04 19.75 -4.68
CA VAL A 46 -10.11 20.37 -5.64
C VAL A 46 -10.69 21.73 -6.04
N PHE A 47 -9.87 22.76 -6.04
CA PHE A 47 -10.21 24.05 -6.59
C PHE A 47 -9.57 24.22 -7.97
N ASN A 48 -10.39 24.38 -8.97
CA ASN A 48 -9.96 24.66 -10.34
C ASN A 48 -9.83 26.17 -10.54
N PHE A 49 -8.61 26.67 -10.73
CA PHE A 49 -8.32 28.09 -10.85
C PHE A 49 -8.86 28.68 -12.16
N ASP A 50 -8.91 27.93 -13.26
CA ASP A 50 -9.36 28.42 -14.56
C ASP A 50 -10.89 28.66 -14.58
N SER A 51 -11.63 27.74 -13.99
CA SER A 51 -13.11 27.84 -13.89
C SER A 51 -13.60 28.51 -12.61
N SER A 52 -12.71 28.77 -11.65
CA SER A 52 -13.05 29.22 -10.29
C SER A 52 -14.07 28.31 -9.58
N MET A 53 -14.03 27.03 -9.87
CA MET A 53 -14.96 26.04 -9.30
C MET A 53 -14.27 25.21 -8.22
N LEU A 54 -15.01 24.97 -7.13
CA LEU A 54 -14.65 24.02 -6.09
C LEU A 54 -15.41 22.70 -6.33
N VAL A 55 -14.66 21.61 -6.51
CA VAL A 55 -15.20 20.28 -6.71
C VAL A 55 -14.92 19.43 -5.47
N VAL A 56 -15.98 18.98 -4.80
CA VAL A 56 -15.87 18.09 -3.64
C VAL A 56 -15.70 16.66 -4.13
N LEU A 57 -14.66 15.97 -3.64
CA LEU A 57 -14.27 14.63 -4.08
C LEU A 57 -14.73 13.52 -3.14
N SER A 58 -14.84 13.80 -1.84
CA SER A 58 -15.33 12.84 -0.85
C SER A 58 -16.82 12.98 -0.62
N GLU A 59 -17.54 11.87 -0.44
CA GLU A 59 -18.94 11.86 -0.01
C GLU A 59 -19.04 11.95 1.50
N ASN A 60 -18.11 11.30 2.18
CA ASN A 60 -18.05 11.23 3.63
C ASN A 60 -16.71 11.71 4.16
N GLU A 61 -16.67 12.08 5.42
CA GLU A 61 -15.47 12.56 6.12
C GLU A 61 -14.35 11.50 6.22
N ASN A 62 -14.71 10.24 6.01
CA ASN A 62 -13.82 9.09 6.13
C ASN A 62 -13.34 8.56 4.79
N ASP A 63 -13.76 9.18 3.70
CA ASP A 63 -13.35 8.76 2.38
C ASP A 63 -11.84 9.04 2.19
N GLY A 64 -11.11 7.98 1.87
CA GLY A 64 -9.72 8.11 1.45
C GLY A 64 -9.66 8.53 -0.02
N ILE A 65 -9.20 9.76 -0.30
CA ILE A 65 -8.98 10.21 -1.67
C ILE A 65 -7.51 9.99 -2.03
N ARG A 66 -7.28 9.28 -3.13
CA ARG A 66 -5.94 8.99 -3.68
C ARG A 66 -5.82 9.64 -5.05
N PHE A 67 -5.01 10.69 -5.13
CA PHE A 67 -4.64 11.31 -6.39
C PHE A 67 -3.69 10.38 -7.15
N VAL A 68 -3.81 10.35 -8.46
CA VAL A 68 -2.99 9.52 -9.34
C VAL A 68 -2.04 10.39 -10.16
N ASN A 69 -0.97 9.78 -10.69
CA ASN A 69 0.02 10.47 -11.53
C ASN A 69 0.58 11.75 -10.89
N GLY A 70 0.88 11.72 -9.58
CA GLY A 70 1.38 12.91 -8.86
C GLY A 70 0.40 14.08 -8.78
N ALA A 71 -0.91 13.79 -8.80
CA ALA A 71 -2.00 14.75 -8.90
C ALA A 71 -2.14 15.48 -10.26
N GLU A 72 -1.43 14.99 -11.30
CA GLU A 72 -1.57 15.49 -12.68
C GLU A 72 -2.67 14.74 -13.48
N GLY A 73 -3.37 13.80 -12.86
CA GLY A 73 -4.46 13.05 -13.51
C GLY A 73 -5.77 13.81 -13.55
N ASP A 74 -6.70 13.35 -14.39
CA ASP A 74 -8.06 13.93 -14.50
C ASP A 74 -9.04 13.38 -13.47
N PHE A 75 -8.60 12.42 -12.65
CA PHE A 75 -9.41 11.73 -11.66
C PHE A 75 -8.60 11.36 -10.42
N ALA A 76 -9.31 11.05 -9.35
CA ALA A 76 -8.79 10.42 -8.15
C ALA A 76 -9.50 9.10 -7.88
N ILE A 77 -8.95 8.28 -7.00
CA ILE A 77 -9.61 7.08 -6.46
C ILE A 77 -10.17 7.43 -5.09
N SER A 78 -11.46 7.18 -4.92
CA SER A 78 -12.13 7.25 -3.63
C SER A 78 -12.24 5.86 -3.03
N ILE A 79 -11.89 5.74 -1.75
CA ILE A 79 -12.06 4.53 -0.95
C ILE A 79 -12.94 4.92 0.23
N SER A 80 -14.17 4.38 0.28
CA SER A 80 -15.16 4.70 1.30
C SER A 80 -15.42 3.52 2.22
N TYR A 81 -15.37 3.75 3.53
CA TYR A 81 -15.62 2.75 4.57
C TYR A 81 -16.97 2.96 5.27
N ASP A 82 -17.64 4.05 5.03
CA ASP A 82 -18.75 4.56 5.84
C ASP A 82 -19.94 3.58 5.90
N LYS A 83 -20.24 2.93 4.77
CA LYS A 83 -21.30 1.94 4.64
C LYS A 83 -21.06 0.68 5.50
N TYR A 84 -19.80 0.38 5.83
CA TYR A 84 -19.39 -0.88 6.46
C TYR A 84 -18.84 -0.71 7.89
N TYR A 85 -19.01 0.43 8.50
CA TYR A 85 -18.38 0.72 9.78
C TYR A 85 -18.72 -0.31 10.88
N LYS A 86 -19.97 -0.83 10.91
CA LYS A 86 -20.37 -1.87 11.86
C LYS A 86 -19.65 -3.18 11.61
N ASP A 87 -19.59 -3.59 10.35
CA ASP A 87 -18.89 -4.81 9.93
C ASP A 87 -17.39 -4.69 10.25
N ASN A 88 -16.82 -3.51 10.02
CA ASN A 88 -15.39 -3.23 10.20
C ASN A 88 -14.95 -3.29 11.68
N PHE A 89 -15.88 -3.21 12.62
CA PHE A 89 -15.58 -3.42 14.04
C PHE A 89 -15.15 -4.87 14.35
N PHE A 90 -15.64 -5.82 13.57
CA PHE A 90 -15.43 -7.25 13.77
C PHE A 90 -14.60 -7.90 12.66
N ALA A 91 -14.36 -7.19 11.57
CA ALA A 91 -13.57 -7.69 10.46
C ALA A 91 -12.07 -7.58 10.77
N ALA A 92 -11.30 -8.61 10.43
CA ALA A 92 -9.83 -8.57 10.53
C ALA A 92 -9.23 -7.50 9.61
N TYR A 93 -9.85 -7.30 8.45
CA TYR A 93 -9.55 -6.26 7.47
C TYR A 93 -10.84 -5.50 7.19
N GLY A 94 -10.83 -4.20 7.23
CA GLY A 94 -12.06 -3.45 6.96
C GLY A 94 -12.60 -3.64 5.53
N TYR A 95 -13.90 -3.53 5.38
CA TYR A 95 -14.59 -3.47 4.08
C TYR A 95 -14.64 -2.04 3.56
N SER A 96 -14.51 -1.90 2.24
CA SER A 96 -14.60 -0.60 1.56
C SER A 96 -15.24 -0.72 0.19
N ASP A 97 -15.82 0.40 -0.28
CA ASP A 97 -16.18 0.61 -1.68
C ASP A 97 -15.10 1.45 -2.36
N CYS A 98 -14.83 1.18 -3.63
CA CYS A 98 -13.85 1.89 -4.42
C CYS A 98 -14.50 2.52 -5.66
N ALA A 99 -14.18 3.78 -5.93
CA ALA A 99 -14.69 4.51 -7.08
C ALA A 99 -13.62 5.37 -7.75
N VAL A 100 -13.76 5.60 -9.04
CA VAL A 100 -13.11 6.70 -9.76
C VAL A 100 -13.94 7.96 -9.55
N VAL A 101 -13.29 9.07 -9.20
CA VAL A 101 -13.91 10.38 -9.01
C VAL A 101 -13.26 11.38 -9.94
N SER A 102 -14.04 12.01 -10.80
CA SER A 102 -13.58 13.06 -11.72
C SER A 102 -13.16 14.31 -10.97
N LEU A 103 -11.96 14.83 -11.26
CA LEU A 103 -11.50 16.11 -10.69
C LEU A 103 -12.18 17.31 -11.33
N LYS A 104 -12.87 17.13 -12.45
CA LYS A 104 -13.53 18.20 -13.19
C LYS A 104 -14.89 18.57 -12.60
N ASP A 105 -15.68 17.57 -12.19
CA ASP A 105 -17.08 17.75 -11.80
C ASP A 105 -17.52 16.90 -10.59
N GLY A 106 -16.62 16.08 -10.04
CA GLY A 106 -16.90 15.21 -8.91
C GLY A 106 -17.76 13.98 -9.25
N SER A 107 -18.04 13.74 -10.54
CA SER A 107 -18.81 12.56 -10.96
C SER A 107 -18.06 11.28 -10.59
N ARG A 108 -18.85 10.25 -10.20
CA ARG A 108 -18.30 9.00 -9.65
C ARG A 108 -18.68 7.81 -10.50
N ARG A 109 -17.77 6.85 -10.58
CA ARG A 109 -18.01 5.53 -11.14
C ARG A 109 -17.47 4.48 -10.20
N ILE A 110 -18.37 3.64 -9.66
CA ILE A 110 -17.99 2.53 -8.78
C ILE A 110 -17.14 1.53 -9.56
N LEU A 111 -16.03 1.12 -8.96
CA LEU A 111 -15.14 0.07 -9.47
C LEU A 111 -15.41 -1.27 -8.78
N ALA A 112 -15.58 -1.24 -7.47
CA ALA A 112 -15.87 -2.41 -6.67
C ALA A 112 -16.56 -2.02 -5.37
N GLU A 113 -17.47 -2.87 -4.90
CA GLU A 113 -18.19 -2.72 -3.65
C GLU A 113 -17.82 -3.82 -2.67
N ARG A 114 -17.82 -3.50 -1.39
CA ARG A 114 -17.59 -4.43 -0.27
C ARG A 114 -16.31 -5.26 -0.44
N ILE A 115 -15.22 -4.61 -0.79
CA ILE A 115 -13.91 -5.27 -0.83
C ILE A 115 -13.37 -5.33 0.59
N GLU A 116 -13.04 -6.52 1.06
CA GLU A 116 -12.30 -6.69 2.32
C GLU A 116 -10.82 -6.47 2.07
N ASN A 117 -10.15 -5.77 2.96
CA ASN A 117 -8.80 -5.25 2.78
C ASN A 117 -8.70 -4.13 1.74
N THR A 118 -8.07 -3.05 2.14
CA THR A 118 -7.98 -1.83 1.31
C THR A 118 -7.07 -2.06 0.09
N PRO A 119 -7.57 -1.85 -1.14
CA PRO A 119 -6.74 -2.00 -2.32
C PRO A 119 -5.70 -0.89 -2.43
N LEU A 120 -4.58 -1.22 -3.07
CA LEU A 120 -3.50 -0.31 -3.38
C LEU A 120 -3.74 0.34 -4.74
N THR A 121 -3.73 1.66 -4.80
CA THR A 121 -3.84 2.40 -6.07
C THR A 121 -2.50 2.34 -6.80
N SER A 122 -2.53 2.04 -8.10
CA SER A 122 -1.31 2.12 -8.91
C SER A 122 -0.86 3.58 -9.07
N PRO A 123 0.45 3.84 -9.18
CA PRO A 123 1.01 5.20 -9.23
C PRO A 123 0.44 6.10 -10.33
N TYR A 124 0.15 5.53 -11.50
CA TYR A 124 -0.46 6.24 -12.63
C TYR A 124 -1.97 6.07 -12.72
N GLY A 125 -2.58 5.36 -11.75
CA GLY A 125 -4.02 5.23 -11.62
C GLY A 125 -4.71 4.28 -12.58
N LYS A 126 -3.97 3.46 -13.34
CA LYS A 126 -4.59 2.54 -14.31
C LYS A 126 -5.25 1.34 -13.66
N TYR A 127 -4.82 0.99 -12.44
CA TYR A 127 -5.30 -0.20 -11.72
C TYR A 127 -5.40 0.06 -10.23
N LEU A 128 -6.27 -0.72 -9.57
CA LEU A 128 -6.16 -1.03 -8.15
C LEU A 128 -5.59 -2.43 -8.02
N LEU A 129 -4.73 -2.64 -7.04
CA LEU A 129 -4.20 -3.95 -6.70
C LEU A 129 -4.77 -4.38 -5.36
N TRP A 130 -5.40 -5.52 -5.32
CA TRP A 130 -6.13 -6.02 -4.17
C TRP A 130 -5.71 -7.44 -3.79
N PHE A 131 -5.37 -7.63 -2.51
CA PHE A 131 -5.20 -8.95 -1.94
C PHE A 131 -6.52 -9.40 -1.31
N ASN A 132 -7.06 -10.53 -1.79
CA ASN A 132 -8.27 -11.11 -1.23
C ASN A 132 -7.90 -12.04 -0.06
N PRO A 133 -8.25 -11.68 1.20
CA PRO A 133 -7.91 -12.50 2.35
C PRO A 133 -8.70 -13.82 2.43
N GLU A 134 -9.80 -13.97 1.69
CA GLU A 134 -10.59 -15.21 1.68
C GLU A 134 -9.92 -16.35 0.92
N ASP A 135 -9.28 -16.05 -0.21
CA ASP A 135 -8.65 -17.06 -1.06
C ASP A 135 -7.13 -16.95 -1.16
N GLY A 136 -6.53 -15.90 -0.53
CA GLY A 136 -5.09 -15.68 -0.50
C GLY A 136 -4.48 -15.26 -1.84
N ASN A 137 -5.29 -14.76 -2.77
CA ASN A 137 -4.83 -14.34 -4.09
C ASN A 137 -4.76 -12.82 -4.25
N TRP A 138 -3.88 -12.39 -5.15
CA TRP A 138 -3.82 -11.02 -5.62
C TRP A 138 -4.67 -10.84 -6.87
N TYR A 139 -5.37 -9.72 -6.90
CA TYR A 139 -6.23 -9.28 -7.99
C TYR A 139 -5.84 -7.89 -8.45
N SER A 140 -5.99 -7.62 -9.73
CA SER A 140 -6.02 -6.25 -10.27
C SER A 140 -7.44 -5.87 -10.66
N ILE A 141 -7.78 -4.59 -10.46
CA ILE A 141 -9.03 -3.98 -10.91
C ILE A 141 -8.66 -2.86 -11.87
N SER A 142 -9.10 -2.95 -13.11
CA SER A 142 -8.89 -1.90 -14.10
C SER A 142 -9.70 -0.65 -13.75
N THR A 143 -9.06 0.50 -13.65
CA THR A 143 -9.78 1.75 -13.37
C THR A 143 -10.57 2.27 -14.56
N SER A 144 -10.30 1.78 -15.79
CA SER A 144 -11.02 2.21 -16.98
C SER A 144 -12.41 1.60 -17.09
N ASP A 145 -12.57 0.33 -16.70
CA ASP A 145 -13.81 -0.43 -16.90
C ASP A 145 -14.26 -1.27 -15.71
N GLY A 146 -13.47 -1.35 -14.64
CA GLY A 146 -13.77 -2.15 -13.44
C GLY A 146 -13.47 -3.65 -13.60
N THR A 147 -12.80 -4.06 -14.69
CA THR A 147 -12.47 -5.48 -14.90
C THR A 147 -11.59 -6.00 -13.77
N LEU A 148 -12.06 -7.06 -13.09
CA LEU A 148 -11.35 -7.78 -12.03
C LEU A 148 -10.58 -8.96 -12.64
N THR A 149 -9.28 -9.05 -12.37
CA THR A 149 -8.40 -10.10 -12.85
C THR A 149 -7.65 -10.76 -11.70
N ASN A 150 -7.77 -12.09 -11.56
CA ASN A 150 -6.93 -12.85 -10.63
C ASN A 150 -5.53 -13.00 -11.23
N LEU A 151 -4.51 -12.55 -10.49
CA LEU A 151 -3.12 -12.55 -10.95
C LEU A 151 -2.37 -13.82 -10.56
N THR A 152 -2.69 -14.41 -9.40
CA THR A 152 -1.83 -15.40 -8.76
C THR A 152 -2.36 -16.83 -8.77
N ALA A 153 -3.64 -17.06 -9.02
CA ALA A 153 -4.26 -18.39 -8.95
C ALA A 153 -3.61 -19.47 -9.83
N GLN A 154 -2.98 -19.08 -10.94
CA GLN A 154 -2.41 -20.05 -11.89
C GLN A 154 -0.91 -20.27 -11.72
N THR A 155 -0.28 -19.68 -10.69
CA THR A 155 1.19 -19.78 -10.49
C THR A 155 1.62 -21.10 -9.85
N GLY A 156 0.71 -21.78 -9.16
CA GLY A 156 0.99 -23.01 -8.43
C GLY A 156 1.71 -22.81 -7.10
N VAL A 157 1.84 -21.55 -6.64
CA VAL A 157 2.42 -21.17 -5.33
C VAL A 157 1.50 -20.21 -4.59
N ASN A 158 1.63 -20.16 -3.27
CA ASN A 158 0.86 -19.28 -2.42
C ASN A 158 1.53 -17.89 -2.31
N PHE A 159 0.73 -16.83 -2.27
CA PHE A 159 1.18 -15.45 -2.05
C PHE A 159 0.74 -14.89 -0.69
N PHE A 160 0.15 -15.74 0.14
CA PHE A 160 -0.11 -15.44 1.55
C PHE A 160 1.03 -15.93 2.44
N ASP A 161 1.04 -15.47 3.69
CA ASP A 161 2.03 -15.94 4.67
C ASP A 161 1.70 -17.37 5.12
N GLU A 162 2.46 -18.34 4.58
CA GLU A 162 2.30 -19.76 4.85
C GLU A 162 2.67 -20.16 6.29
N LEU A 163 3.33 -19.26 7.03
CA LEU A 163 3.75 -19.50 8.42
C LEU A 163 2.85 -18.82 9.44
N ASP A 164 1.88 -18.04 9.00
CA ASP A 164 0.92 -17.44 9.91
C ASP A 164 -0.02 -18.49 10.50
N ASP A 165 0.06 -18.70 11.80
CA ASP A 165 -0.74 -19.67 12.57
C ASP A 165 -1.88 -19.01 13.37
N HIS A 166 -2.13 -17.71 13.15
CA HIS A 166 -3.27 -17.05 13.77
C HIS A 166 -4.59 -17.56 13.18
N PRO A 167 -5.64 -17.72 13.99
CA PRO A 167 -6.96 -18.16 13.50
C PRO A 167 -7.71 -17.03 12.80
N MET A 168 -7.16 -16.54 11.70
CA MET A 168 -7.70 -15.45 10.91
C MET A 168 -7.57 -15.73 9.40
N LYS A 169 -8.14 -14.86 8.58
CA LYS A 169 -8.03 -14.94 7.13
C LYS A 169 -6.59 -14.70 6.67
N TYR A 170 -6.28 -15.07 5.45
CA TYR A 170 -4.93 -14.96 4.90
C TYR A 170 -4.35 -13.54 4.93
N LEU A 171 -3.06 -13.47 5.23
CA LEU A 171 -2.23 -12.26 5.13
C LEU A 171 -1.35 -12.32 3.88
N PRO A 172 -1.14 -11.24 3.14
CA PRO A 172 -0.19 -11.25 2.03
C PRO A 172 1.24 -11.46 2.54
N LYS A 173 2.03 -12.28 1.84
CA LYS A 173 3.41 -12.57 2.27
C LYS A 173 4.35 -11.40 2.14
N GLY A 174 4.12 -10.51 1.23
CA GLY A 174 5.04 -9.40 0.97
C GLY A 174 4.35 -8.15 0.47
N ASN A 175 5.14 -7.12 0.26
CA ASN A 175 4.67 -5.88 -0.31
C ASN A 175 4.55 -5.99 -1.82
N ALA A 176 3.47 -5.44 -2.36
CA ALA A 176 3.31 -5.26 -3.79
C ALA A 176 4.03 -3.98 -4.25
N SER A 177 4.58 -4.03 -5.45
CA SER A 177 5.25 -2.89 -6.07
C SER A 177 4.94 -2.78 -7.54
N TRP A 178 5.01 -1.57 -8.09
CA TRP A 178 4.73 -1.31 -9.50
C TRP A 178 6.01 -1.08 -10.29
N MET A 179 5.97 -1.42 -11.59
CA MET A 179 7.06 -1.18 -12.53
C MET A 179 6.60 -0.29 -13.69
N GLY A 180 7.47 0.62 -14.10
CA GLY A 180 7.21 1.54 -15.21
C GLY A 180 6.00 2.44 -14.92
N LYS A 181 5.18 2.68 -15.94
CA LYS A 181 3.93 3.44 -15.82
C LYS A 181 2.73 2.50 -15.66
N ASP A 182 2.74 1.71 -14.57
CA ASP A 182 1.77 0.64 -14.27
C ASP A 182 1.78 -0.52 -15.28
N GLU A 183 2.93 -0.77 -15.96
CA GLU A 183 3.02 -1.84 -16.95
C GLU A 183 3.07 -3.23 -16.30
N TYR A 184 3.73 -3.34 -15.14
CA TYR A 184 3.84 -4.60 -14.42
C TYR A 184 3.75 -4.40 -12.91
N ILE A 185 3.48 -5.50 -12.23
CA ILE A 185 3.41 -5.62 -10.77
C ILE A 185 4.49 -6.61 -10.33
N LEU A 186 5.21 -6.26 -9.25
CA LEU A 186 6.10 -7.16 -8.53
C LEU A 186 5.38 -7.65 -7.27
N LEU A 187 5.29 -8.95 -7.11
CA LEU A 187 4.79 -9.62 -5.92
C LEU A 187 5.82 -10.63 -5.44
N SER A 188 5.90 -10.87 -4.14
CA SER A 188 6.71 -11.95 -3.59
C SER A 188 5.81 -13.05 -3.07
N ASP A 189 6.13 -14.32 -3.40
CA ASP A 189 5.68 -15.46 -2.61
C ASP A 189 6.61 -15.61 -1.38
N ARG A 190 6.59 -16.74 -0.69
CA ARG A 190 7.45 -16.95 0.47
C ARG A 190 8.95 -16.82 0.14
N TYR A 191 9.37 -17.24 -1.05
CA TYR A 191 10.78 -17.36 -1.43
C TYR A 191 11.16 -16.50 -2.63
N ASP A 192 10.26 -16.39 -3.60
CA ASP A 192 10.59 -15.90 -4.93
C ASP A 192 9.89 -14.57 -5.26
N VAL A 193 10.47 -13.81 -6.18
CA VAL A 193 9.92 -12.57 -6.70
C VAL A 193 9.35 -12.80 -8.09
N TRP A 194 8.12 -12.36 -8.28
CA TRP A 194 7.34 -12.53 -9.49
C TRP A 194 6.99 -11.21 -10.14
N LYS A 195 6.92 -11.20 -11.45
CA LYS A 195 6.45 -10.10 -12.28
C LYS A 195 5.16 -10.50 -13.00
N PHE A 196 4.10 -9.73 -12.79
CA PHE A 196 2.80 -9.92 -13.41
C PHE A 196 2.44 -8.76 -14.34
N SER A 197 1.79 -9.06 -15.47
CA SER A 197 1.04 -8.02 -16.17
C SER A 197 -0.31 -7.82 -15.47
N PRO A 198 -0.79 -6.56 -15.31
CA PRO A 198 -2.05 -6.30 -14.59
C PRO A 198 -3.28 -6.95 -15.24
N ASP A 199 -3.22 -7.26 -16.53
CA ASP A 199 -4.27 -7.98 -17.26
C ASP A 199 -4.24 -9.50 -17.07
N GLY A 200 -3.33 -10.02 -16.22
CA GLY A 200 -3.18 -11.44 -15.91
C GLY A 200 -2.58 -12.32 -17.01
N ARG A 201 -2.23 -11.74 -18.18
CA ARG A 201 -1.74 -12.54 -19.32
C ARG A 201 -0.32 -13.05 -19.15
N LYS A 202 0.46 -12.43 -18.27
CA LYS A 202 1.86 -12.79 -18.04
C LYS A 202 2.15 -12.89 -16.54
N ALA A 203 2.74 -14.01 -16.15
CA ALA A 203 3.31 -14.24 -14.84
C ALA A 203 4.71 -14.82 -15.03
N VAL A 204 5.73 -14.19 -14.46
CA VAL A 204 7.13 -14.59 -14.61
C VAL A 204 7.79 -14.61 -13.25
N ASN A 205 8.26 -15.78 -12.81
CA ASN A 205 9.15 -15.89 -11.65
C ASN A 205 10.52 -15.30 -12.01
N LEU A 206 10.81 -14.08 -11.53
CA LEU A 206 12.06 -13.37 -11.86
C LEU A 206 13.29 -14.02 -11.24
N THR A 207 13.14 -14.72 -10.12
CA THR A 207 14.20 -15.46 -9.39
C THR A 207 14.36 -16.91 -9.84
N LYS A 208 13.59 -17.35 -10.85
CA LYS A 208 13.62 -18.71 -11.43
C LYS A 208 13.33 -19.85 -10.42
N GLY A 209 12.61 -19.58 -9.34
CA GLY A 209 12.36 -20.58 -8.29
C GLY A 209 13.61 -20.93 -7.47
N GLU A 210 14.66 -20.14 -7.57
CA GLU A 210 15.91 -20.38 -6.85
C GLU A 210 15.71 -20.17 -5.35
N GLY A 211 14.91 -19.18 -4.96
CA GLY A 211 14.59 -18.94 -3.56
C GLY A 211 13.97 -20.15 -2.89
N ARG A 212 12.97 -20.77 -3.51
CA ARG A 212 12.31 -21.98 -3.00
C ARG A 212 13.22 -23.20 -2.98
N ARG A 213 14.09 -23.34 -3.97
CA ARG A 213 15.05 -24.45 -4.04
C ARG A 213 16.12 -24.36 -2.97
N GLU A 214 16.66 -23.16 -2.72
CA GLU A 214 17.77 -22.90 -1.81
C GLU A 214 17.29 -22.45 -0.41
N LYS A 215 15.99 -22.40 -0.13
CA LYS A 215 15.39 -21.89 1.12
C LYS A 215 15.78 -20.45 1.46
N VAL A 216 16.02 -19.63 0.44
CA VAL A 216 16.34 -18.21 0.59
C VAL A 216 15.12 -17.37 0.23
N CYS A 217 14.59 -16.63 1.19
CA CYS A 217 13.48 -15.71 1.00
C CYS A 217 13.96 -14.41 0.37
N TYR A 218 13.48 -14.09 -0.83
CA TYR A 218 13.75 -12.84 -1.53
C TYR A 218 12.56 -11.90 -1.41
N SER A 219 12.82 -10.67 -0.99
CA SER A 219 11.81 -9.62 -0.91
C SER A 219 12.26 -8.39 -1.68
N VAL A 220 11.34 -7.83 -2.47
CA VAL A 220 11.56 -6.54 -3.12
C VAL A 220 11.62 -5.46 -2.06
N THR A 221 12.62 -4.59 -2.12
CA THR A 221 12.78 -3.51 -1.16
C THR A 221 12.97 -2.18 -1.86
N ARG A 222 12.32 -1.18 -1.31
CA ARG A 222 12.49 0.21 -1.72
C ARG A 222 13.57 0.85 -0.86
N PHE A 223 14.73 1.09 -1.44
CA PHE A 223 15.82 1.78 -0.75
C PHE A 223 15.74 3.31 -0.85
N GLU A 224 15.02 3.84 -1.82
CA GLU A 224 14.89 5.28 -2.02
C GLU A 224 13.65 5.81 -1.32
N SER A 225 13.83 6.73 -0.39
CA SER A 225 12.73 7.50 0.18
C SER A 225 12.64 8.82 -0.57
N GLN A 226 11.72 8.90 -1.51
CA GLN A 226 11.35 10.18 -2.11
C GLN A 226 10.21 10.78 -1.28
N ASN A 227 10.55 11.39 -0.18
CA ASN A 227 9.60 12.22 0.56
C ASN A 227 9.63 13.61 -0.04
N ASP A 228 8.82 13.86 -1.05
CA ASP A 228 8.44 15.22 -1.39
C ASP A 228 7.27 15.60 -0.49
N PRO A 229 7.46 16.52 0.47
CA PRO A 229 6.40 16.92 1.39
C PRO A 229 5.27 17.68 0.68
N PHE A 230 5.45 18.09 -0.57
CA PHE A 230 4.48 18.84 -1.37
C PHE A 230 3.69 17.91 -2.32
N LEU A 231 4.14 16.67 -2.55
CA LEU A 231 3.41 15.70 -3.34
C LEU A 231 2.66 14.74 -2.40
N TYR A 232 1.35 14.75 -2.46
CA TYR A 232 0.47 13.88 -1.68
C TYR A 232 0.67 12.38 -1.96
N GLN A 233 1.39 12.05 -3.04
CA GLN A 233 1.79 10.67 -3.35
C GLN A 233 3.18 10.64 -3.98
N ASN A 234 4.06 9.87 -3.38
CA ASN A 234 5.36 9.53 -3.98
C ASN A 234 5.13 8.55 -5.13
N ILE A 235 5.30 9.02 -6.37
CA ILE A 235 5.35 8.13 -7.52
C ILE A 235 6.68 7.39 -7.49
N PHE A 236 6.65 6.17 -6.96
CA PHE A 236 7.78 5.28 -7.07
C PHE A 236 7.37 4.05 -7.86
N THR A 237 8.15 3.75 -8.90
CA THR A 237 8.02 2.52 -9.67
C THR A 237 9.39 1.93 -9.96
N TYR A 238 9.48 0.61 -10.00
CA TYR A 238 10.70 -0.05 -10.42
C TYR A 238 10.91 0.10 -11.94
N PRO A 239 12.16 0.12 -12.40
CA PRO A 239 12.46 0.22 -13.82
C PRO A 239 12.06 -1.08 -14.55
N LEU A 240 11.69 -0.96 -15.83
CA LEU A 240 11.38 -2.11 -16.70
C LEU A 240 12.63 -2.89 -17.14
N LYS A 241 13.80 -2.25 -17.07
CA LYS A 241 15.10 -2.81 -17.44
C LYS A 241 16.15 -2.44 -16.39
N GLY A 242 17.23 -3.21 -16.36
CA GLY A 242 18.30 -3.00 -15.38
C GLY A 242 18.19 -3.95 -14.20
N THR A 243 18.62 -3.50 -13.05
CA THR A 243 18.75 -4.31 -11.85
C THR A 243 17.70 -3.90 -10.81
N ILE A 244 17.11 -4.90 -10.14
CA ILE A 244 16.26 -4.71 -8.96
C ILE A 244 17.03 -5.26 -7.76
N ASP A 245 17.12 -4.46 -6.70
CA ASP A 245 17.71 -4.87 -5.43
C ASP A 245 16.67 -5.60 -4.58
N LEU A 246 17.12 -6.65 -3.92
CA LEU A 246 16.33 -7.49 -3.02
C LEU A 246 16.99 -7.56 -1.65
N ILE A 247 16.20 -7.77 -0.63
CA ILE A 247 16.64 -8.32 0.65
C ILE A 247 16.60 -9.85 0.50
N ALA A 248 17.59 -10.53 1.06
CA ALA A 248 17.68 -11.98 1.11
C ALA A 248 17.77 -12.46 2.57
N PHE A 249 17.02 -13.51 2.88
CA PHE A 249 17.07 -14.18 4.18
C PHE A 249 17.12 -15.69 3.97
N ASP A 250 18.14 -16.32 4.51
CA ASP A 250 18.33 -17.78 4.47
C ASP A 250 17.59 -18.39 5.67
N GLU A 251 16.59 -19.24 5.42
CA GLU A 251 15.81 -19.88 6.47
C GLU A 251 16.53 -21.01 7.18
N GLU A 252 17.57 -21.60 6.59
CA GLU A 252 18.29 -22.74 7.18
C GLU A 252 19.27 -22.30 8.25
N ASP A 253 19.99 -21.20 8.03
CA ASP A 253 21.03 -20.73 8.95
C ASP A 253 20.80 -19.28 9.46
N SER A 254 19.67 -18.68 9.10
CA SER A 254 19.25 -17.34 9.54
C SER A 254 20.18 -16.20 9.11
N ARG A 255 20.97 -16.39 8.05
CA ARG A 255 21.78 -15.32 7.48
C ARG A 255 20.92 -14.32 6.72
N ASN A 256 21.24 -13.06 6.90
CA ASN A 256 20.62 -11.96 6.21
C ASN A 256 21.54 -11.37 5.15
N GLY A 257 20.98 -10.79 4.11
CA GLY A 257 21.80 -10.17 3.07
C GLY A 257 21.01 -9.48 1.98
N PHE A 258 21.67 -9.36 0.87
CA PHE A 258 21.15 -8.65 -0.30
C PHE A 258 21.29 -9.54 -1.54
N ALA A 259 20.40 -9.32 -2.47
CA ALA A 259 20.50 -9.90 -3.79
C ALA A 259 20.13 -8.88 -4.87
N THR A 260 20.48 -9.21 -6.11
CA THR A 260 20.08 -8.44 -7.27
C THR A 260 19.55 -9.36 -8.36
N ILE A 261 18.50 -8.93 -9.05
CA ILE A 261 17.92 -9.63 -10.21
C ILE A 261 17.78 -8.69 -11.41
N ASN A 262 17.58 -9.27 -12.58
CA ASN A 262 17.27 -8.52 -13.78
C ASN A 262 15.77 -8.13 -13.82
N ALA A 263 15.45 -6.85 -14.05
CA ALA A 263 14.08 -6.36 -14.13
C ALA A 263 13.33 -6.85 -15.38
N ALA A 264 14.03 -7.07 -16.49
CA ALA A 264 13.42 -7.40 -17.76
C ALA A 264 13.05 -8.89 -17.88
N SER A 265 13.89 -9.78 -17.32
CA SER A 265 13.78 -11.23 -17.53
C SER A 265 14.20 -12.03 -16.30
N ALA A 266 13.66 -13.23 -16.17
CA ALA A 266 14.05 -14.17 -15.12
C ALA A 266 15.55 -14.47 -15.15
N SER A 267 16.19 -14.40 -13.99
CA SER A 267 17.63 -14.66 -13.81
C SER A 267 17.89 -15.20 -12.41
N SER A 268 18.97 -16.00 -12.27
CA SER A 268 19.44 -16.39 -10.94
C SER A 268 19.84 -15.15 -10.14
N PRO A 269 19.36 -14.99 -8.89
CA PRO A 269 19.75 -13.87 -8.05
C PRO A 269 21.25 -13.86 -7.77
N LYS A 270 21.86 -12.69 -7.82
CA LYS A 270 23.24 -12.51 -7.33
C LYS A 270 23.17 -12.21 -5.84
N THR A 271 23.35 -13.21 -5.01
CA THR A 271 23.09 -13.16 -3.58
C THR A 271 24.36 -13.06 -2.75
N GLN A 272 24.34 -12.23 -1.70
CA GLN A 272 25.37 -12.12 -0.67
C GLN A 272 24.71 -12.20 0.71
N LEU A 273 25.03 -13.23 1.47
CA LEU A 273 24.53 -13.49 2.81
C LEU A 273 25.61 -13.26 3.87
N TYR A 274 25.20 -12.83 5.05
CA TYR A 274 26.08 -12.47 6.16
C TYR A 274 25.49 -12.96 7.48
N GLU A 275 26.35 -13.37 8.41
CA GLU A 275 25.98 -13.64 9.81
C GLU A 275 25.77 -12.33 10.60
N LYS A 276 24.93 -11.46 10.05
CA LYS A 276 24.65 -10.12 10.60
C LYS A 276 23.19 -9.77 10.41
N SER A 277 22.68 -8.96 11.32
CA SER A 277 21.38 -8.32 11.16
C SER A 277 21.57 -6.97 10.47
N PHE A 278 20.65 -6.65 9.56
CA PHE A 278 20.58 -5.37 8.90
C PHE A 278 19.30 -4.65 9.33
N GLY A 279 19.42 -3.37 9.68
CA GLY A 279 18.31 -2.52 10.00
C GLY A 279 17.98 -1.56 8.86
N ILE A 280 17.78 -0.28 9.18
CA ILE A 280 17.40 0.75 8.21
C ILE A 280 18.36 0.75 7.03
N ILE A 281 17.80 0.63 5.83
CA ILE A 281 18.54 0.68 4.58
C ILE A 281 17.95 1.80 3.73
N THR A 282 18.78 2.72 3.28
CA THR A 282 18.35 3.81 2.41
C THR A 282 19.39 4.06 1.32
N ARG A 283 18.95 4.62 0.19
CA ARG A 283 19.83 5.03 -0.91
C ARG A 283 19.70 6.52 -1.14
N ALA A 284 20.81 7.20 -1.33
CA ALA A 284 20.79 8.59 -1.73
C ALA A 284 20.23 8.75 -3.15
N ILE A 285 19.29 9.69 -3.32
CA ILE A 285 18.59 9.93 -4.59
C ILE A 285 19.61 10.24 -5.70
N GLY A 286 19.45 9.58 -6.84
CA GLY A 286 20.29 9.79 -8.02
C GLY A 286 21.71 9.23 -7.90
N THR A 287 21.98 8.40 -6.89
CA THR A 287 23.31 7.78 -6.67
C THR A 287 23.19 6.26 -6.46
N GLN A 288 24.35 5.60 -6.42
CA GLN A 288 24.44 4.19 -6.02
C GLN A 288 24.87 4.02 -4.55
N THR A 289 25.02 5.13 -3.81
CA THR A 289 25.44 5.09 -2.42
C THR A 289 24.28 4.69 -1.53
N GLN A 290 24.47 3.64 -0.75
CA GLN A 290 23.53 3.17 0.26
C GLN A 290 24.07 3.43 1.66
N ALA A 291 23.20 3.81 2.58
CA ALA A 291 23.46 3.82 4.01
C ALA A 291 22.59 2.76 4.68
N TYR A 292 23.13 2.02 5.61
CA TYR A 292 22.41 0.96 6.32
C TYR A 292 22.98 0.75 7.71
N THR A 293 22.18 0.23 8.61
CA THR A 293 22.65 -0.21 9.92
C THR A 293 22.94 -1.72 9.88
N LYS A 294 24.00 -2.13 10.56
CA LYS A 294 24.43 -3.54 10.64
C LYS A 294 24.97 -3.85 12.04
N GLY A 295 24.62 -4.99 12.57
CA GLY A 295 25.10 -5.47 13.86
C GLY A 295 24.95 -6.98 14.01
N ASP A 296 25.36 -7.50 15.16
CA ASP A 296 25.08 -8.85 15.62
C ASP A 296 24.94 -8.82 17.16
N PHE A 297 24.72 -9.98 17.78
CA PHE A 297 24.54 -10.00 19.25
C PHE A 297 25.81 -9.62 20.04
N ARG A 298 27.00 -9.60 19.44
CA ARG A 298 28.27 -9.17 20.04
C ARG A 298 28.58 -7.71 19.76
N HIS A 299 28.03 -7.15 18.68
CA HIS A 299 28.30 -5.81 18.19
C HIS A 299 26.97 -5.09 17.98
N PRO A 300 26.71 -4.00 18.68
CA PRO A 300 25.46 -3.24 18.49
C PRO A 300 25.34 -2.74 17.06
N MET A 301 24.11 -2.40 16.68
CA MET A 301 23.84 -1.80 15.37
C MET A 301 24.63 -0.50 15.22
N ASP A 302 25.42 -0.42 14.15
CA ASP A 302 26.19 0.76 13.76
C ASP A 302 25.88 1.14 12.31
N LEU A 303 26.18 2.39 11.93
CA LEU A 303 25.90 2.94 10.62
C LEU A 303 27.03 2.67 9.63
N TYR A 304 26.68 2.14 8.49
CA TYR A 304 27.61 1.84 7.38
C TYR A 304 27.16 2.49 6.09
N THR A 305 28.10 2.75 5.21
CA THR A 305 27.83 3.16 3.84
C THR A 305 28.52 2.24 2.85
N ARG A 306 27.92 2.01 1.70
CA ARG A 306 28.56 1.35 0.57
C ARG A 306 28.19 2.07 -0.73
N GLY A 307 29.19 2.23 -1.62
CA GLY A 307 28.93 2.49 -3.03
C GLY A 307 28.72 1.15 -3.72
N LEU A 308 27.68 1.01 -4.53
CA LEU A 308 27.61 -0.12 -5.46
C LEU A 308 28.60 0.22 -6.59
N ALA A 309 29.63 -0.60 -6.76
CA ALA A 309 30.49 -0.50 -7.94
C ALA A 309 29.62 -0.66 -9.19
N MET A 310 29.76 0.28 -10.13
CA MET A 310 29.13 0.19 -11.45
C MET A 310 29.71 -0.97 -12.25
#